data_c55600113a73f0314f7d7308674d2b48
#
_entry.id   c55600113a73f0314f7d7308674d2b48
#
_cell.length_a   1.000
_cell.length_b   1.000
_cell.length_c   1.000
_cell.angle_alpha   90.00
_cell.angle_beta   90.00
_cell.angle_gamma   90.00
#
_symmetry.space_group_name_H-M   'P 1'
#
loop_
_entity.id
_entity.type
_entity.pdbx_description
1 polymer ?
#
loop_
_entity_poly.entity_id
_entity_poly.type
_entity_poly.pdbx_seq_one_letter_code
_entity_poly.pdbx_strand_id
1 'polypeptide(L)'
;MVELKKLQKDVYQNKVNHGFNTTDLNKEFCLAYGELGEAYMAWLRKKDDLGEELADVAIYLLGISEILGIDLENEILNKIEKNSKRVYKEVNGCLVKDKE
;
A
#
# COMPACT_ATOMS: atom_id res chain seq x y z
N MET A 1 10.29 -15.09 10.51
CA MET A 1 9.45 -14.62 9.39
C MET A 1 8.83 -13.27 9.71
N VAL A 2 8.77 -12.38 8.73
CA VAL A 2 8.19 -11.06 8.93
C VAL A 2 6.66 -11.17 9.02
N GLU A 3 6.09 -10.50 10.02
CA GLU A 3 4.65 -10.40 10.17
C GLU A 3 4.22 -8.98 9.80
N LEU A 4 3.38 -8.86 8.81
CA LEU A 4 2.92 -7.56 8.33
C LEU A 4 2.11 -6.83 9.40
N LYS A 5 1.35 -7.57 10.19
CA LYS A 5 0.60 -7.02 11.33
C LYS A 5 1.50 -6.28 12.30
N LYS A 6 2.65 -6.86 12.61
CA LYS A 6 3.61 -6.25 13.53
C LYS A 6 4.23 -5.00 12.90
N LEU A 7 4.58 -5.07 11.62
CA LEU A 7 5.10 -3.92 10.90
C LEU A 7 4.10 -2.75 10.90
N GLN A 8 2.83 -3.07 10.75
CA GLN A 8 1.77 -2.08 10.75
C GLN A 8 1.73 -1.32 12.08
N LYS A 9 1.83 -2.03 13.19
CA LYS A 9 1.88 -1.44 14.53
C LYS A 9 3.15 -0.64 14.75
N ASP A 10 4.28 -1.16 14.28
CA ASP A 10 5.57 -0.48 14.42
C ASP A 10 5.58 0.84 13.66
N VAL A 11 5.02 0.87 12.46
CA VAL A 11 4.89 2.08 11.67
C VAL A 11 4.05 3.13 12.40
N TYR A 12 2.92 2.71 12.95
CA TYR A 12 2.05 3.61 13.71
C TYR A 12 2.75 4.16 14.95
N GLN A 13 3.43 3.29 15.70
CA GLN A 13 4.15 3.71 16.90
C GLN A 13 5.25 4.71 16.56
N ASN A 14 5.92 4.51 15.45
CA ASN A 14 6.94 5.46 15.00
C ASN A 14 6.33 6.83 14.71
N LYS A 15 5.13 6.87 14.10
CA LYS A 15 4.42 8.14 13.88
C LYS A 15 4.11 8.83 15.20
N VAL A 16 3.62 8.08 16.17
CA VAL A 16 3.31 8.63 17.51
C VAL A 16 4.58 9.19 18.16
N ASN A 17 5.67 8.42 18.11
CA ASN A 17 6.94 8.81 18.74
C ASN A 17 7.52 10.08 18.16
N HIS A 18 7.30 10.34 16.88
CA HIS A 18 7.83 11.51 16.19
C HIS A 18 6.83 12.69 16.13
N GLY A 19 5.63 12.49 16.68
CA GLY A 19 4.60 13.53 16.61
C GLY A 19 4.04 13.73 15.21
N PHE A 20 4.12 12.71 14.35
CA PHE A 20 3.56 12.76 13.00
C PHE A 20 2.05 12.66 13.05
N ASN A 21 1.42 13.04 11.95
CA ASN A 21 -0.04 13.00 11.84
C ASN A 21 -0.59 11.57 11.99
N THR A 22 -1.61 11.41 12.85
CA THR A 22 -2.29 10.13 13.06
C THR A 22 -3.81 10.27 13.00
N THR A 23 -4.33 11.44 12.62
CA THR A 23 -5.76 11.72 12.67
C THR A 23 -6.34 12.20 11.35
N ASP A 24 -5.59 12.94 10.57
CA ASP A 24 -6.05 13.50 9.30
C ASP A 24 -5.77 12.51 8.17
N LEU A 25 -6.77 11.70 7.83
CA LEU A 25 -6.64 10.67 6.79
C LEU A 25 -6.52 11.26 5.39
N ASN A 26 -7.17 12.38 5.12
CA ASN A 26 -6.99 13.04 3.82
C ASN A 26 -5.52 13.36 3.58
N LYS A 27 -4.86 13.87 4.62
CA LYS A 27 -3.43 14.19 4.53
C LYS A 27 -2.61 12.91 4.28
N GLU A 28 -2.91 11.83 5.01
CA GLU A 28 -2.17 10.56 4.86
C GLU A 28 -2.33 9.98 3.45
N PHE A 29 -3.54 10.00 2.91
CA PHE A 29 -3.76 9.53 1.54
C PHE A 29 -3.03 10.39 0.51
N CYS A 30 -3.06 11.71 0.68
CA CYS A 30 -2.33 12.61 -0.22
C CYS A 30 -0.83 12.38 -0.18
N LEU A 31 -0.28 12.15 1.02
CA LEU A 31 1.13 11.85 1.17
C LEU A 31 1.49 10.51 0.52
N ALA A 32 0.61 9.51 0.63
CA ALA A 32 0.81 8.22 -0.03
C ALA A 32 0.86 8.38 -1.56
N TYR A 33 -0.03 9.19 -2.14
CA TYR A 33 0.03 9.50 -3.56
C TYR A 33 1.36 10.15 -3.93
N GLY A 34 1.83 11.09 -3.09
CA GLY A 34 3.11 11.75 -3.30
C GLY A 34 4.26 10.76 -3.32
N GLU A 35 4.28 9.82 -2.38
CA GLU A 35 5.34 8.81 -2.30
C GLU A 35 5.31 7.89 -3.53
N LEU A 36 4.12 7.52 -4.00
CA LEU A 36 4.01 6.72 -5.22
C LEU A 36 4.55 7.50 -6.42
N GLY A 37 4.26 8.81 -6.48
CA GLY A 37 4.80 9.67 -7.52
C GLY A 37 6.32 9.73 -7.50
N GLU A 38 6.91 9.83 -6.29
CA GLU A 38 8.37 9.82 -6.14
C GLU A 38 8.98 8.50 -6.60
N ALA A 39 8.34 7.37 -6.30
CA ALA A 39 8.78 6.07 -6.78
C ALA A 39 8.74 6.00 -8.31
N TYR A 40 7.67 6.51 -8.90
CA TYR A 40 7.54 6.55 -10.36
C TYR A 40 8.65 7.39 -10.99
N MET A 41 8.95 8.55 -10.43
CA MET A 41 10.01 9.41 -10.95
C MET A 41 11.40 8.77 -10.75
N ALA A 42 11.61 8.09 -9.63
CA ALA A 42 12.86 7.37 -9.41
C ALA A 42 13.07 6.29 -10.49
N TRP A 43 12.02 5.59 -10.85
CA TRP A 43 12.07 4.60 -11.91
C TRP A 43 12.36 5.24 -13.27
N LEU A 44 11.64 6.31 -13.61
CA LEU A 44 11.85 7.02 -14.88
C LEU A 44 13.26 7.54 -15.04
N ARG A 45 13.85 8.03 -13.94
CA ARG A 45 15.19 8.61 -13.94
C ARG A 45 16.30 7.60 -13.64
N LYS A 46 15.92 6.33 -13.52
CA LYS A 46 16.85 5.22 -13.26
C LYS A 46 17.69 5.45 -12.01
N LYS A 47 17.05 5.93 -10.95
CA LYS A 47 17.73 6.18 -9.67
C LYS A 47 17.90 4.88 -8.90
N ASP A 48 18.99 4.80 -8.13
CA ASP A 48 19.33 3.60 -7.35
C ASP A 48 18.43 3.40 -6.14
N ASP A 49 17.72 4.43 -5.71
CA ASP A 49 16.89 4.40 -4.50
C ASP A 49 15.44 3.99 -4.73
N LEU A 50 15.12 3.43 -5.88
CA LEU A 50 13.74 3.01 -6.19
C LEU A 50 13.17 2.07 -5.13
N GLY A 51 13.99 1.14 -4.62
CA GLY A 51 13.55 0.23 -3.56
C GLY A 51 13.10 0.97 -2.30
N GLU A 52 13.86 1.99 -1.90
CA GLU A 52 13.49 2.81 -0.74
C GLU A 52 12.21 3.58 -0.99
N GLU A 53 12.03 4.13 -2.19
CA GLU A 53 10.82 4.86 -2.54
C GLU A 53 9.58 3.96 -2.52
N LEU A 54 9.71 2.73 -3.01
CA LEU A 54 8.63 1.76 -2.93
C LEU A 54 8.32 1.38 -1.49
N ALA A 55 9.37 1.26 -0.65
CA ALA A 55 9.19 0.99 0.77
C ALA A 55 8.39 2.10 1.46
N ASP A 56 8.65 3.37 1.10
CA ASP A 56 7.90 4.50 1.65
C ASP A 56 6.41 4.40 1.32
N VAL A 57 6.07 3.99 0.10
CA VAL A 57 4.67 3.78 -0.29
C VAL A 57 4.03 2.73 0.63
N ALA A 58 4.70 1.60 0.80
CA ALA A 58 4.19 0.51 1.65
C ALA A 58 4.03 0.96 3.10
N ILE A 59 4.97 1.75 3.61
CA ILE A 59 4.91 2.27 4.98
C ILE A 59 3.69 3.17 5.17
N TYR A 60 3.38 4.03 4.19
CA TYR A 60 2.17 4.85 4.27
C TYR A 60 0.90 4.00 4.28
N LEU A 61 0.84 2.95 3.45
CA LEU A 61 -0.32 2.05 3.43
C LEU A 61 -0.49 1.32 4.76
N LEU A 62 0.61 0.89 5.38
CA LEU A 62 0.58 0.26 6.70
C LEU A 62 0.09 1.23 7.76
N GLY A 63 0.57 2.47 7.73
CA GLY A 63 0.15 3.50 8.69
C GLY A 63 -1.32 3.83 8.57
N ILE A 64 -1.81 4.02 7.35
CA ILE A 64 -3.23 4.29 7.09
C ILE A 64 -4.08 3.14 7.61
N SER A 65 -3.66 1.91 7.35
CA SER A 65 -4.40 0.72 7.80
C SER A 65 -4.51 0.67 9.32
N GLU A 66 -3.42 0.97 10.01
CA GLU A 66 -3.45 0.95 11.48
C GLU A 66 -4.36 2.04 12.04
N ILE A 67 -4.31 3.25 11.48
CA ILE A 67 -5.20 4.35 11.89
C ILE A 67 -6.66 3.94 11.74
N LEU A 68 -6.98 3.25 10.65
CA LEU A 68 -8.37 2.83 10.36
C LEU A 68 -8.78 1.53 11.04
N GLY A 69 -7.88 0.86 11.75
CA GLY A 69 -8.17 -0.41 12.39
C GLY A 69 -8.33 -1.56 11.40
N ILE A 70 -7.70 -1.47 10.23
CA ILE A 70 -7.75 -2.49 9.20
C ILE A 70 -6.57 -3.43 9.38
N ASP A 71 -6.84 -4.74 9.36
CA ASP A 71 -5.79 -5.77 9.34
C ASP A 71 -5.35 -5.97 7.90
N LEU A 72 -4.36 -5.20 7.46
CA LEU A 72 -3.93 -5.21 6.06
C LEU A 72 -3.35 -6.57 5.64
N GLU A 73 -2.65 -7.26 6.54
CA GLU A 73 -2.13 -8.59 6.26
C GLU A 73 -3.25 -9.53 5.83
N ASN A 74 -4.31 -9.58 6.63
CA ASN A 74 -5.45 -10.44 6.35
C ASN A 74 -6.18 -10.02 5.07
N GLU A 75 -6.33 -8.72 4.87
CA GLU A 75 -6.95 -8.19 3.65
C GLU A 75 -6.16 -8.59 2.41
N ILE A 76 -4.83 -8.51 2.46
CA ILE A 76 -3.98 -8.90 1.34
C ILE A 76 -4.13 -10.40 1.04
N LEU A 77 -4.05 -11.23 2.08
CA LEU A 77 -4.17 -12.67 1.92
C LEU A 77 -5.52 -13.06 1.31
N ASN A 78 -6.59 -12.47 1.82
CA ASN A 78 -7.93 -12.73 1.30
C ASN A 78 -8.09 -12.24 -0.14
N LYS A 79 -7.48 -11.10 -0.45
CA LYS A 79 -7.58 -10.54 -1.80
C LYS A 79 -6.80 -11.36 -2.82
N ILE A 80 -5.64 -11.86 -2.43
CA ILE A 80 -4.85 -12.75 -3.30
C ILE A 80 -5.67 -14.00 -3.64
N GLU A 81 -6.31 -14.59 -2.64
CA GLU A 81 -7.17 -15.76 -2.82
C GLU A 81 -8.32 -15.44 -3.78
N LYS A 82 -9.01 -14.34 -3.53
CA LYS A 82 -10.12 -13.91 -4.37
C LYS A 82 -9.67 -13.68 -5.82
N ASN A 83 -8.53 -13.00 -5.99
CA ASN A 83 -8.01 -12.71 -7.33
C ASN A 83 -7.63 -13.99 -8.09
N SER A 84 -7.10 -14.99 -7.39
CA SER A 84 -6.70 -16.25 -8.02
C SER A 84 -7.88 -17.02 -8.61
N LYS A 85 -9.09 -16.74 -8.12
CA LYS A 85 -10.31 -17.41 -8.56
C LYS A 85 -11.09 -16.61 -9.59
N ARG A 86 -10.66 -15.40 -9.92
CA ARG A 86 -11.36 -14.59 -10.92
C ARG A 86 -11.16 -15.13 -12.31
N VAL A 87 -12.22 -15.03 -13.10
CA VAL A 87 -12.20 -15.39 -14.51
C VAL A 87 -12.25 -14.10 -15.33
N TYR A 88 -11.38 -14.00 -16.31
CA TYR A 88 -11.28 -12.84 -17.19
C TYR A 88 -11.61 -13.24 -18.62
N LYS A 89 -12.18 -12.31 -19.37
CA LYS A 89 -12.41 -12.50 -20.80
C LYS A 89 -11.94 -11.25 -21.52
N GLU A 90 -11.57 -11.41 -22.79
CA GLU A 90 -11.12 -10.32 -23.61
C GLU A 90 -12.31 -9.60 -24.25
N VAL A 91 -12.38 -8.30 -24.07
CA VAL A 91 -13.40 -7.45 -24.71
C VAL A 91 -12.67 -6.25 -25.29
N ASN A 92 -12.74 -6.12 -26.61
CA ASN A 92 -12.09 -5.01 -27.32
C ASN A 92 -10.60 -4.87 -27.01
N GLY A 93 -9.90 -6.00 -26.89
CA GLY A 93 -8.47 -6.02 -26.60
C GLY A 93 -8.11 -5.84 -25.14
N CYS A 94 -9.08 -5.75 -24.24
CA CYS A 94 -8.85 -5.60 -22.80
C CYS A 94 -9.40 -6.79 -22.04
N LEU A 95 -8.68 -7.21 -21.00
CA LEU A 95 -9.16 -8.25 -20.11
C LEU A 95 -10.10 -7.63 -19.07
N VAL A 96 -11.31 -8.14 -18.98
CA VAL A 96 -12.29 -7.69 -18.00
C VAL A 96 -12.76 -8.85 -17.16
N LYS A 97 -13.20 -8.57 -15.93
CA LYS A 97 -13.74 -9.60 -15.05
C LYS A 97 -15.01 -10.18 -15.66
N ASP A 98 -15.05 -11.51 -15.78
CA ASP A 98 -16.22 -12.18 -16.28
C ASP A 98 -17.33 -12.20 -15.23
N LYS A 99 -16.96 -12.46 -13.97
CA LYS A 99 -17.89 -12.38 -12.83
C LYS A 99 -17.12 -12.28 -11.52
N GLU A 100 -17.76 -11.78 -10.50
CA GLU A 100 -17.19 -11.68 -9.16
C GLU A 100 -16.92 -13.04 -8.53
#